data_65140f8707fedb7acfc09a45ba88852f
#
_entry.id   65140f8707fedb7acfc09a45ba88852f
#
_cell.length_a   1.000
_cell.length_b   1.000
_cell.length_c   1.000
_cell.angle_alpha   90.00
_cell.angle_beta   90.00
_cell.angle_gamma   90.00
#
_symmetry.space_group_name_H-M   'P 1'
#
loop_
_entity.id
_entity.type
_entity.pdbx_description
1 polymer ?
#
loop_
_entity_poly.entity_id
_entity_poly.type
_entity_poly.pdbx_seq_one_letter_code
_entity_poly.pdbx_strand_id
1 'polypeptide(L)'
;MSGPLSGIKIIEFSQIIAAPFAGSMLSDMGAEIIKIEPPSGDPWRYALEIIPGVPGFGRSFFALNRGKKGITLDLKNEKSQLVVKKLIEESDVMIINSRPDVPKKLKLDYEKVKSYNPKIIYCSNTAFGRSGPDSHRPGYDLIAQAISGLMSAENKTLNEVPQPIQSSAVADYTTGLGMAWSICAALFHREKTGLGQKIETT
;
A
#
# COMPACT_ATOMS: atom_id res chain seq x y z
N MET A 1 -8.21 -22.57 -5.53
CA MET A 1 -8.20 -22.35 -7.00
C MET A 1 -6.91 -21.62 -7.34
N SER A 2 -6.23 -22.01 -8.38
CA SER A 2 -5.04 -21.30 -8.86
C SER A 2 -5.50 -20.06 -9.63
N GLY A 3 -5.19 -18.87 -9.11
CA GLY A 3 -5.47 -17.61 -9.81
C GLY A 3 -4.33 -17.22 -10.76
N PRO A 4 -4.50 -16.17 -11.57
CA PRO A 4 -3.49 -15.72 -12.53
C PRO A 4 -2.16 -15.29 -11.90
N LEU A 5 -2.14 -14.97 -10.61
CA LEU A 5 -0.94 -14.61 -9.85
C LEU A 5 -0.48 -15.73 -8.90
N SER A 6 -0.94 -16.98 -9.11
CA SER A 6 -0.46 -18.11 -8.30
C SER A 6 1.05 -18.27 -8.40
N GLY A 7 1.71 -18.39 -7.24
CA GLY A 7 3.17 -18.46 -7.13
C GLY A 7 3.86 -17.12 -6.95
N ILE A 8 3.17 -16.01 -7.15
CA ILE A 8 3.70 -14.66 -6.87
C ILE A 8 3.66 -14.38 -5.37
N LYS A 9 4.79 -13.99 -4.82
CA LYS A 9 4.95 -13.63 -3.40
C LYS A 9 5.11 -12.12 -3.24
N ILE A 10 4.31 -11.53 -2.39
CA ILE A 10 4.26 -10.07 -2.14
C ILE A 10 4.51 -9.78 -0.67
N ILE A 11 5.46 -8.91 -0.39
CA ILE A 11 5.67 -8.33 0.93
C ILE A 11 5.04 -6.93 0.98
N GLU A 12 4.21 -6.67 1.98
CA GLU A 12 3.40 -5.47 2.06
C GLU A 12 3.68 -4.68 3.35
N PHE A 13 4.20 -3.46 3.19
CA PHE A 13 4.39 -2.46 4.25
C PHE A 13 3.38 -1.34 4.07
N SER A 14 2.13 -1.64 4.31
CA SER A 14 1.03 -0.72 4.01
C SER A 14 0.08 -0.55 5.17
N GLN A 15 -0.67 0.54 5.14
CA GLN A 15 -1.72 0.82 6.12
C GLN A 15 -2.88 1.60 5.50
N ILE A 16 -4.01 1.57 6.17
CA ILE A 16 -5.23 2.31 5.87
C ILE A 16 -5.94 1.74 4.63
N ILE A 17 -5.94 2.41 3.44
CA ILE A 17 -6.79 2.01 2.32
C ILE A 17 -6.01 1.70 1.04
N ALA A 18 -5.36 2.68 0.42
CA ALA A 18 -4.89 2.58 -0.96
C ALA A 18 -4.05 1.34 -1.26
N ALA A 19 -2.93 1.17 -0.58
CA ALA A 19 -2.05 0.03 -0.79
C ALA A 19 -2.61 -1.29 -0.22
N PRO A 20 -3.29 -1.32 0.96
CA PRO A 20 -4.00 -2.51 1.39
C PRO A 20 -5.06 -2.99 0.41
N PHE A 21 -5.78 -2.09 -0.26
CA PHE A 21 -6.73 -2.46 -1.30
C PHE A 21 -6.05 -3.09 -2.52
N ALA A 22 -4.95 -2.51 -2.99
CA ALA A 22 -4.14 -3.13 -4.04
C ALA A 22 -3.70 -4.55 -3.66
N GLY A 23 -3.19 -4.72 -2.44
CA GLY A 23 -2.82 -6.03 -1.91
C GLY A 23 -3.99 -7.02 -1.92
N SER A 24 -5.20 -6.62 -1.46
CA SER A 24 -6.36 -7.50 -1.49
C SER A 24 -6.70 -7.98 -2.89
N MET A 25 -6.68 -7.08 -3.87
CA MET A 25 -6.96 -7.42 -5.27
C MET A 25 -5.95 -8.42 -5.82
N LEU A 26 -4.66 -8.23 -5.52
CA LEU A 26 -3.61 -9.16 -5.93
C LEU A 26 -3.76 -10.52 -5.21
N SER A 27 -4.19 -10.52 -3.94
CA SER A 27 -4.51 -11.74 -3.20
C SER A 27 -5.70 -12.48 -3.81
N ASP A 28 -6.77 -11.77 -4.18
CA ASP A 28 -7.93 -12.35 -4.86
C ASP A 28 -7.55 -12.99 -6.21
N MET A 29 -6.50 -12.48 -6.86
CA MET A 29 -5.92 -13.05 -8.08
C MET A 29 -4.94 -14.21 -7.81
N GLY A 30 -4.75 -14.61 -6.56
CA GLY A 30 -3.96 -15.78 -6.18
C GLY A 30 -2.53 -15.51 -5.70
N ALA A 31 -2.11 -14.24 -5.57
CA ALA A 31 -0.81 -13.91 -4.99
C ALA A 31 -0.78 -14.21 -3.49
N GLU A 32 0.35 -14.71 -3.00
CA GLU A 32 0.61 -14.85 -1.56
C GLU A 32 1.12 -13.52 -1.01
N ILE A 33 0.41 -12.96 -0.02
CA ILE A 33 0.77 -11.68 0.58
C ILE A 33 1.14 -11.86 2.05
N ILE A 34 2.29 -11.30 2.42
CA ILE A 34 2.73 -11.15 3.79
C ILE A 34 2.70 -9.67 4.15
N LYS A 35 1.71 -9.28 4.97
CA LYS A 35 1.60 -7.92 5.50
C LYS A 35 2.44 -7.78 6.75
N ILE A 36 3.35 -6.81 6.75
CA ILE A 36 4.18 -6.46 7.91
C ILE A 36 3.59 -5.24 8.60
N GLU A 37 3.26 -5.40 9.86
CA GLU A 37 2.70 -4.35 10.70
C GLU A 37 3.66 -3.99 11.85
N PRO A 38 3.69 -2.72 12.28
CA PRO A 38 4.37 -2.35 13.52
C PRO A 38 3.67 -2.98 14.73
N PRO A 39 4.30 -3.00 15.93
CA PRO A 39 3.65 -3.50 17.15
C PRO A 39 2.31 -2.82 17.50
N SER A 40 2.11 -1.58 17.06
CA SER A 40 0.83 -0.87 17.21
C SER A 40 -0.26 -1.34 16.23
N GLY A 41 0.08 -2.14 15.23
CA GLY A 41 -0.83 -2.57 14.17
C GLY A 41 -1.12 -1.48 13.12
N ASP A 42 -1.93 -1.85 12.14
CA ASP A 42 -2.51 -0.90 11.18
C ASP A 42 -3.60 -0.08 11.90
N PRO A 43 -3.60 1.26 11.82
CA PRO A 43 -4.64 2.09 12.43
C PRO A 43 -6.07 1.71 12.02
N TRP A 44 -6.25 1.13 10.84
CA TRP A 44 -7.55 0.68 10.34
C TRP A 44 -8.12 -0.51 11.10
N ARG A 45 -7.32 -1.20 11.91
CA ARG A 45 -7.81 -2.23 12.84
C ARG A 45 -8.78 -1.66 13.88
N TYR A 46 -8.61 -0.39 14.23
CA TYR A 46 -9.34 0.30 15.27
C TYR A 46 -10.37 1.29 14.73
N ALA A 47 -10.37 1.53 13.43
CA ALA A 47 -11.33 2.41 12.78
C ALA A 47 -12.62 1.64 12.47
N LEU A 48 -13.79 2.27 12.79
CA LEU A 48 -15.11 1.73 12.52
C LEU A 48 -15.30 0.33 13.13
N GLU A 49 -15.42 0.27 14.45
CA GLU A 49 -15.73 -0.96 15.18
C GLU A 49 -16.94 -1.70 14.59
N ILE A 50 -16.84 -3.01 14.55
CA ILE A 50 -17.87 -3.81 13.93
C ILE A 50 -18.49 -4.80 14.85
N ILE A 51 -17.68 -5.40 15.69
CA ILE A 51 -18.13 -6.38 16.66
C ILE A 51 -17.97 -5.72 18.01
N PRO A 52 -19.07 -5.28 18.64
CA PRO A 52 -18.99 -4.71 19.97
C PRO A 52 -18.25 -5.66 20.92
N GLY A 53 -17.24 -5.16 21.59
CA GLY A 53 -16.45 -5.95 22.54
C GLY A 53 -15.32 -6.80 21.95
N VAL A 54 -15.05 -6.74 20.64
CA VAL A 54 -13.90 -7.40 20.02
C VAL A 54 -12.91 -6.33 19.50
N PRO A 55 -11.96 -5.90 20.34
CA PRO A 55 -11.00 -4.87 19.95
C PRO A 55 -10.06 -5.38 18.85
N GLY A 56 -9.67 -4.47 17.96
CA GLY A 56 -8.67 -4.74 16.92
C GLY A 56 -9.20 -5.34 15.62
N PHE A 57 -10.54 -5.38 15.45
CA PHE A 57 -11.17 -5.90 14.25
C PHE A 57 -12.14 -4.89 13.62
N GLY A 58 -11.59 -3.85 13.01
CA GLY A 58 -12.36 -2.90 12.22
C GLY A 58 -12.84 -3.49 10.88
N ARG A 59 -14.12 -3.25 10.48
CA ARG A 59 -14.74 -3.76 9.22
C ARG A 59 -13.87 -3.46 8.01
N SER A 60 -13.38 -2.23 7.94
CA SER A 60 -12.53 -1.78 6.86
C SER A 60 -11.20 -2.53 6.81
N PHE A 61 -10.64 -2.88 7.97
CA PHE A 61 -9.42 -3.68 8.03
C PHE A 61 -9.63 -5.07 7.41
N PHE A 62 -10.71 -5.75 7.75
CA PHE A 62 -11.03 -7.07 7.17
C PHE A 62 -11.25 -7.01 5.67
N ALA A 63 -12.03 -6.04 5.20
CA ALA A 63 -12.33 -5.89 3.79
C ALA A 63 -11.06 -5.69 2.95
N LEU A 64 -10.08 -4.94 3.48
CA LEU A 64 -8.86 -4.57 2.78
C LEU A 64 -7.67 -5.50 3.02
N ASN A 65 -7.82 -6.49 3.90
CA ASN A 65 -6.70 -7.38 4.25
C ASN A 65 -7.08 -8.88 4.18
N ARG A 66 -8.20 -9.20 3.54
CA ARG A 66 -8.60 -10.59 3.30
C ARG A 66 -7.54 -11.34 2.50
N GLY A 67 -7.35 -12.61 2.83
CA GLY A 67 -6.40 -13.48 2.13
C GLY A 67 -4.92 -13.23 2.45
N LYS A 68 -4.59 -12.22 3.25
CA LYS A 68 -3.20 -11.91 3.62
C LYS A 68 -2.77 -12.66 4.87
N LYS A 69 -1.50 -13.05 4.91
CA LYS A 69 -0.80 -13.47 6.13
C LYS A 69 -0.25 -12.22 6.82
N GLY A 70 -0.29 -12.18 8.16
CA GLY A 70 0.20 -11.04 8.94
C GLY A 70 1.41 -11.42 9.79
N ILE A 71 2.37 -10.51 9.90
CA ILE A 71 3.48 -10.58 10.86
C ILE A 71 3.70 -9.21 11.50
N THR A 72 3.89 -9.20 12.82
CA THR A 72 4.21 -7.97 13.55
C THR A 72 5.70 -7.87 13.79
N LEU A 73 6.33 -6.78 13.31
CA LEU A 73 7.76 -6.54 13.46
C LEU A 73 8.03 -5.08 13.86
N ASP A 74 8.85 -4.89 14.87
CA ASP A 74 9.46 -3.57 15.11
C ASP A 74 10.64 -3.38 14.14
N LEU A 75 10.41 -2.62 13.08
CA LEU A 75 11.41 -2.38 12.03
C LEU A 75 12.62 -1.54 12.48
N LYS A 76 12.62 -1.01 13.70
CA LYS A 76 13.79 -0.36 14.31
C LYS A 76 14.75 -1.39 14.92
N ASN A 77 14.31 -2.63 15.13
CA ASN A 77 15.10 -3.70 15.70
C ASN A 77 15.92 -4.40 14.62
N GLU A 78 17.21 -4.64 14.87
CA GLU A 78 18.11 -5.29 13.90
C GLU A 78 17.69 -6.73 13.56
N LYS A 79 17.17 -7.50 14.52
CA LYS A 79 16.67 -8.86 14.24
C LYS A 79 15.47 -8.83 13.30
N SER A 80 14.58 -7.84 13.47
CA SER A 80 13.46 -7.62 12.55
C SER A 80 13.95 -7.26 11.13
N GLN A 81 15.01 -6.47 11.01
CA GLN A 81 15.63 -6.14 9.72
C GLN A 81 16.19 -7.39 9.01
N LEU A 82 16.75 -8.35 9.76
CA LEU A 82 17.21 -9.61 9.19
C LEU A 82 16.05 -10.46 8.65
N VAL A 83 14.93 -10.51 9.36
CA VAL A 83 13.71 -11.18 8.89
C VAL A 83 13.18 -10.54 7.62
N VAL A 84 13.07 -9.21 7.63
CA VAL A 84 12.60 -8.43 6.46
C VAL A 84 13.50 -8.65 5.26
N LYS A 85 14.82 -8.64 5.44
CA LYS A 85 15.77 -8.92 4.35
C LYS A 85 15.48 -10.28 3.71
N LYS A 86 15.33 -11.35 4.51
CA LYS A 86 15.01 -12.69 3.98
C LYS A 86 13.68 -12.72 3.23
N LEU A 87 12.66 -12.04 3.76
CA LEU A 87 11.37 -11.95 3.08
C LEU A 87 11.48 -11.21 1.74
N ILE A 88 12.28 -10.15 1.65
CA ILE A 88 12.53 -9.42 0.40
C ILE A 88 13.26 -10.31 -0.62
N GLU A 89 14.26 -11.06 -0.18
CA GLU A 89 15.04 -11.97 -1.05
C GLU A 89 14.15 -13.05 -1.70
N GLU A 90 13.06 -13.44 -1.04
CA GLU A 90 12.10 -14.46 -1.52
C GLU A 90 10.84 -13.87 -2.17
N SER A 91 10.70 -12.55 -2.21
CA SER A 91 9.48 -11.90 -2.73
C SER A 91 9.65 -11.42 -4.16
N ASP A 92 8.55 -11.44 -4.91
CA ASP A 92 8.46 -10.91 -6.27
C ASP A 92 8.15 -9.42 -6.29
N VAL A 93 7.35 -8.98 -5.33
CA VAL A 93 6.83 -7.61 -5.25
C VAL A 93 6.95 -7.10 -3.81
N MET A 94 7.31 -5.84 -3.67
CA MET A 94 7.18 -5.09 -2.43
C MET A 94 6.22 -3.93 -2.61
N ILE A 95 5.24 -3.80 -1.72
CA ILE A 95 4.28 -2.69 -1.68
C ILE A 95 4.54 -1.85 -0.45
N ILE A 96 4.58 -0.52 -0.60
CA ILE A 96 4.76 0.42 0.51
C ILE A 96 4.00 1.72 0.28
N ASN A 97 3.24 2.19 1.29
CA ASN A 97 2.52 3.48 1.23
C ASN A 97 2.85 4.41 2.40
N SER A 98 4.07 4.36 2.86
CA SER A 98 4.55 5.24 3.91
C SER A 98 4.95 6.63 3.39
N ARG A 99 5.06 7.60 4.30
CA ARG A 99 5.60 8.94 4.00
C ARG A 99 6.95 8.83 3.31
N PRO A 100 7.31 9.78 2.43
CA PRO A 100 8.50 9.68 1.57
C PRO A 100 9.84 9.48 2.29
N ASP A 101 9.97 9.98 3.51
CA ASP A 101 11.19 9.87 4.34
C ASP A 101 11.33 8.53 5.09
N VAL A 102 10.23 7.82 5.29
CA VAL A 102 10.18 6.59 6.12
C VAL A 102 10.93 5.42 5.50
N PRO A 103 10.81 5.12 4.19
CA PRO A 103 11.51 3.97 3.61
C PRO A 103 13.02 4.05 3.82
N LYS A 104 13.63 5.21 3.62
CA LYS A 104 15.09 5.39 3.81
C LYS A 104 15.49 5.21 5.28
N LYS A 105 14.72 5.74 6.22
CA LYS A 105 14.96 5.56 7.66
C LYS A 105 14.89 4.10 8.12
N LEU A 106 14.02 3.33 7.49
CA LEU A 106 13.80 1.91 7.79
C LEU A 106 14.61 0.96 6.90
N LYS A 107 15.50 1.47 6.04
CA LYS A 107 16.30 0.68 5.08
C LYS A 107 15.41 -0.14 4.13
N LEU A 108 14.26 0.43 3.76
CA LEU A 108 13.25 -0.12 2.87
C LEU A 108 13.10 0.71 1.59
N ASP A 109 14.02 1.62 1.29
CA ASP A 109 14.05 2.35 0.03
C ASP A 109 14.44 1.43 -1.14
N TYR A 110 14.07 1.86 -2.36
CA TYR A 110 14.26 1.03 -3.55
C TYR A 110 15.69 0.56 -3.75
N GLU A 111 16.68 1.42 -3.58
CA GLU A 111 18.08 1.04 -3.82
C GLU A 111 18.55 -0.02 -2.83
N LYS A 112 18.12 0.09 -1.57
CA LYS A 112 18.42 -0.90 -0.55
C LYS A 112 17.72 -2.23 -0.83
N VAL A 113 16.44 -2.19 -1.15
CA VAL A 113 15.63 -3.39 -1.47
C VAL A 113 16.17 -4.08 -2.71
N LYS A 114 16.48 -3.32 -3.77
CA LYS A 114 17.09 -3.82 -5.00
C LYS A 114 18.45 -4.49 -4.76
N SER A 115 19.22 -4.02 -3.78
CA SER A 115 20.50 -4.66 -3.43
C SER A 115 20.34 -6.05 -2.83
N TYR A 116 19.17 -6.37 -2.25
CA TYR A 116 18.84 -7.69 -1.75
C TYR A 116 18.20 -8.57 -2.84
N ASN A 117 17.36 -7.97 -3.68
CA ASN A 117 16.65 -8.68 -4.75
C ASN A 117 16.58 -7.79 -6.02
N PRO A 118 17.51 -7.97 -6.97
CA PRO A 118 17.56 -7.15 -8.20
C PRO A 118 16.33 -7.31 -9.11
N LYS A 119 15.57 -8.38 -8.95
CA LYS A 119 14.39 -8.67 -9.78
C LYS A 119 13.08 -8.19 -9.15
N ILE A 120 13.14 -7.56 -7.98
CA ILE A 120 11.94 -7.14 -7.26
C ILE A 120 11.19 -6.04 -7.99
N ILE A 121 9.88 -6.13 -7.98
CA ILE A 121 9.00 -5.03 -8.36
C ILE A 121 8.68 -4.24 -7.10
N TYR A 122 9.14 -3.02 -7.05
CA TYR A 122 8.98 -2.12 -5.90
C TYR A 122 7.88 -1.10 -6.19
N CYS A 123 6.70 -1.26 -5.59
CA CYS A 123 5.57 -0.35 -5.77
C CYS A 123 5.42 0.55 -4.55
N SER A 124 5.58 1.85 -4.74
CA SER A 124 5.41 2.83 -3.67
C SER A 124 4.36 3.87 -3.99
N ASN A 125 3.53 4.18 -3.00
CA ASN A 125 2.52 5.22 -3.08
C ASN A 125 2.83 6.36 -2.11
N THR A 126 2.64 7.59 -2.58
CA THR A 126 2.74 8.82 -1.79
C THR A 126 1.68 9.81 -2.26
N ALA A 127 1.26 10.75 -1.41
CA ALA A 127 0.16 11.66 -1.76
C ALA A 127 0.53 12.74 -2.79
N PHE A 128 1.81 13.12 -2.89
CA PHE A 128 2.26 14.25 -3.73
C PHE A 128 3.45 13.91 -4.62
N GLY A 129 3.74 12.63 -4.80
CA GLY A 129 4.95 12.22 -5.50
C GLY A 129 6.22 12.38 -4.66
N ARG A 130 7.36 12.05 -5.25
CA ARG A 130 8.67 12.09 -4.55
C ARG A 130 9.53 13.29 -4.95
N SER A 131 9.05 14.11 -5.86
CA SER A 131 9.70 15.34 -6.32
C SER A 131 8.73 16.50 -6.27
N GLY A 132 9.26 17.72 -6.27
CA GLY A 132 8.47 18.94 -6.18
C GLY A 132 8.30 19.48 -4.74
N PRO A 133 7.73 20.68 -4.60
CA PRO A 133 7.67 21.41 -3.33
C PRO A 133 6.84 20.68 -2.26
N ASP A 134 5.81 19.94 -2.67
CA ASP A 134 4.89 19.27 -1.76
C ASP A 134 5.23 17.79 -1.48
N SER A 135 6.33 17.28 -2.04
CA SER A 135 6.73 15.87 -1.91
C SER A 135 6.89 15.39 -0.47
N HIS A 136 7.13 16.28 0.48
CA HIS A 136 7.29 15.96 1.90
C HIS A 136 5.95 15.94 2.67
N ARG A 137 4.86 16.43 2.07
CA ARG A 137 3.57 16.57 2.75
C ARG A 137 2.89 15.21 2.94
N PRO A 138 2.27 14.98 4.10
CA PRO A 138 1.34 13.87 4.25
C PRO A 138 0.06 14.13 3.47
N GLY A 139 -0.61 13.07 3.03
CA GLY A 139 -1.90 13.18 2.39
C GLY A 139 -2.79 11.99 2.73
N TYR A 140 -4.07 12.24 2.62
CA TYR A 140 -5.16 11.29 2.76
C TYR A 140 -6.18 11.57 1.64
N ASP A 141 -7.11 10.66 1.45
CA ASP A 141 -8.16 10.76 0.44
C ASP A 141 -8.83 12.13 0.38
N LEU A 142 -9.27 12.68 1.51
CA LEU A 142 -9.94 13.99 1.56
C LEU A 142 -9.03 15.14 1.09
N ILE A 143 -7.73 15.06 1.36
CA ILE A 143 -6.77 16.06 0.89
C ILE A 143 -6.63 15.96 -0.63
N ALA A 144 -6.54 14.74 -1.16
CA ALA A 144 -6.48 14.52 -2.61
C ALA A 144 -7.75 15.01 -3.32
N GLN A 145 -8.94 14.74 -2.76
CA GLN A 145 -10.20 15.27 -3.28
C GLN A 145 -10.24 16.81 -3.30
N ALA A 146 -9.74 17.46 -2.25
CA ALA A 146 -9.72 18.91 -2.18
C ALA A 146 -8.76 19.54 -3.20
N ILE A 147 -7.52 19.04 -3.26
CA ILE A 147 -6.47 19.61 -4.10
C ILE A 147 -6.73 19.36 -5.60
N SER A 148 -7.29 18.20 -5.94
CA SER A 148 -7.62 17.86 -7.33
C SER A 148 -8.82 18.66 -7.89
N GLY A 149 -9.54 19.39 -7.04
CA GLY A 149 -10.77 20.07 -7.43
C GLY A 149 -12.01 19.17 -7.50
N LEU A 150 -11.89 17.88 -7.14
CA LEU A 150 -12.99 16.93 -7.17
C LEU A 150 -14.15 17.36 -6.30
N MET A 151 -13.89 17.91 -5.10
CA MET A 151 -14.95 18.41 -4.23
C MET A 151 -15.74 19.56 -4.89
N SER A 152 -15.06 20.44 -5.61
CA SER A 152 -15.73 21.53 -6.34
C SER A 152 -16.52 21.01 -7.55
N ALA A 153 -15.98 20.00 -8.25
CA ALA A 153 -16.63 19.40 -9.42
C ALA A 153 -17.93 18.64 -9.06
N GLU A 154 -18.01 18.07 -7.85
CA GLU A 154 -19.22 17.43 -7.34
C GLU A 154 -20.38 18.41 -7.11
N ASN A 155 -20.11 19.71 -7.05
CA ASN A 155 -21.08 20.78 -6.87
C ASN A 155 -21.99 20.62 -5.63
N LYS A 156 -21.50 19.94 -4.60
CA LYS A 156 -22.14 19.85 -3.29
C LYS A 156 -21.51 20.86 -2.36
N THR A 157 -22.29 21.77 -1.84
CA THR A 157 -21.81 22.81 -0.93
C THR A 157 -22.58 22.80 0.38
N LEU A 158 -21.87 23.12 1.47
CA LEU A 158 -22.44 23.45 2.75
C LEU A 158 -21.88 24.80 3.17
N ASN A 159 -22.75 25.83 3.33
CA ASN A 159 -22.34 27.21 3.58
C ASN A 159 -21.28 27.67 2.56
N GLU A 160 -21.53 27.44 1.28
CA GLU A 160 -20.64 27.78 0.15
C GLU A 160 -19.30 27.03 0.13
N VAL A 161 -19.06 26.12 1.04
CA VAL A 161 -17.85 25.29 1.10
C VAL A 161 -18.08 23.98 0.34
N PRO A 162 -17.26 23.64 -0.66
CA PRO A 162 -17.33 22.34 -1.34
C PRO A 162 -17.22 21.18 -0.36
N GLN A 163 -18.03 20.15 -0.57
CA GLN A 163 -18.09 18.98 0.30
C GLN A 163 -17.41 17.77 -0.36
N PRO A 164 -16.74 16.93 0.40
CA PRO A 164 -16.12 15.72 -0.13
C PRO A 164 -17.16 14.67 -0.53
N ILE A 165 -16.75 13.75 -1.38
CA ILE A 165 -17.44 12.48 -1.57
C ILE A 165 -17.21 11.66 -0.29
N GLN A 166 -18.27 11.49 0.50
CA GLN A 166 -18.20 10.78 1.78
C GLN A 166 -18.54 9.29 1.68
N SER A 167 -19.20 8.90 0.60
CA SER A 167 -19.63 7.51 0.39
C SER A 167 -18.49 6.55 0.08
N SER A 168 -17.35 7.07 -0.34
CA SER A 168 -16.17 6.28 -0.70
C SER A 168 -14.90 7.10 -0.61
N ALA A 169 -13.79 6.47 -0.22
CA ALA A 169 -12.43 7.02 -0.33
C ALA A 169 -11.94 6.91 -1.79
N VAL A 170 -12.48 7.78 -2.64
CA VAL A 170 -12.34 7.69 -4.12
C VAL A 170 -10.89 7.73 -4.56
N ALA A 171 -10.09 8.65 -4.01
CA ALA A 171 -8.68 8.78 -4.36
C ALA A 171 -7.87 7.55 -3.92
N ASP A 172 -8.12 7.05 -2.70
CA ASP A 172 -7.46 5.84 -2.19
C ASP A 172 -7.78 4.60 -3.04
N TYR A 173 -9.06 4.35 -3.34
CA TYR A 173 -9.45 3.18 -4.13
C TYR A 173 -8.96 3.27 -5.57
N THR A 174 -9.02 4.45 -6.20
CA THR A 174 -8.50 4.65 -7.55
C THR A 174 -6.98 4.42 -7.59
N THR A 175 -6.26 4.95 -6.59
CA THR A 175 -4.82 4.71 -6.44
C THR A 175 -4.52 3.23 -6.26
N GLY A 176 -5.27 2.52 -5.41
CA GLY A 176 -5.09 1.08 -5.20
C GLY A 176 -5.31 0.25 -6.47
N LEU A 177 -6.31 0.61 -7.29
CA LEU A 177 -6.51 0.02 -8.63
C LEU A 177 -5.29 0.27 -9.52
N GLY A 178 -4.80 1.51 -9.57
CA GLY A 178 -3.61 1.89 -10.33
C GLY A 178 -2.36 1.11 -9.90
N MET A 179 -2.17 0.92 -8.58
CA MET A 179 -1.08 0.12 -8.02
C MET A 179 -1.18 -1.35 -8.47
N ALA A 180 -2.34 -1.98 -8.31
CA ALA A 180 -2.54 -3.38 -8.68
C ALA A 180 -2.32 -3.61 -10.16
N TRP A 181 -2.88 -2.77 -11.02
CA TRP A 181 -2.65 -2.81 -12.47
C TRP A 181 -1.16 -2.64 -12.82
N SER A 182 -0.50 -1.62 -12.28
CA SER A 182 0.91 -1.36 -12.57
C SER A 182 1.81 -2.51 -12.12
N ILE A 183 1.50 -3.17 -11.00
CA ILE A 183 2.21 -4.37 -10.53
C ILE A 183 2.03 -5.52 -11.54
N CYS A 184 0.81 -5.77 -12.02
CA CYS A 184 0.56 -6.81 -13.02
C CYS A 184 1.33 -6.52 -14.33
N ALA A 185 1.35 -5.27 -14.80
CA ALA A 185 2.11 -4.86 -15.97
C ALA A 185 3.62 -5.05 -15.78
N ALA A 186 4.13 -4.72 -14.58
CA ALA A 186 5.54 -4.91 -14.25
C ALA A 186 5.94 -6.39 -14.12
N LEU A 187 5.06 -7.23 -13.59
CA LEU A 187 5.25 -8.69 -13.56
C LEU A 187 5.33 -9.25 -14.99
N PHE A 188 4.41 -8.84 -15.86
CA PHE A 188 4.44 -9.23 -17.28
C PHE A 188 5.71 -8.77 -17.99
N HIS A 189 6.19 -7.53 -17.73
CA HIS A 189 7.45 -7.05 -18.26
C HIS A 189 8.64 -7.89 -17.75
N ARG A 190 8.63 -8.20 -16.45
CA ARG A 190 9.69 -9.02 -15.84
C ARG A 190 9.77 -10.43 -16.43
N GLU A 191 8.65 -11.06 -16.74
CA GLU A 191 8.62 -12.38 -17.42
C GLU A 191 9.36 -12.33 -18.76
N LYS A 192 9.27 -11.22 -19.49
CA LYS A 192 9.92 -11.07 -20.80
C LYS A 192 11.37 -10.65 -20.72
N THR A 193 11.76 -9.89 -19.72
CA THR A 193 13.06 -9.22 -19.65
C THR A 193 13.98 -9.74 -18.54
N GLY A 194 13.39 -10.41 -17.54
CA GLY A 194 14.09 -10.80 -16.32
C GLY A 194 14.38 -9.63 -15.35
N LEU A 195 13.91 -8.40 -15.66
CA LEU A 195 14.24 -7.18 -14.91
C LEU A 195 13.13 -6.77 -13.95
N GLY A 196 13.49 -6.51 -12.68
CA GLY A 196 12.64 -5.80 -11.74
C GLY A 196 12.58 -4.30 -12.06
N GLN A 197 11.62 -3.61 -11.42
CA GLN A 197 11.49 -2.15 -11.61
C GLN A 197 10.81 -1.47 -10.42
N LYS A 198 10.97 -0.14 -10.37
CA LYS A 198 10.26 0.71 -9.42
C LYS A 198 9.00 1.27 -10.07
N ILE A 199 7.91 1.26 -9.29
CA ILE A 199 6.63 1.88 -9.61
C ILE A 199 6.38 2.95 -8.57
N GLU A 200 5.99 4.14 -9.00
CA GLU A 200 5.55 5.22 -8.13
C GLU A 200 4.12 5.63 -8.51
N THR A 201 3.23 5.67 -7.53
CA THR A 201 1.85 6.17 -7.65
C THR A 201 1.62 7.33 -6.69
N THR A 202 0.71 8.21 -7.07
CA THR A 202 0.30 9.36 -6.25
C THR A 202 -1.21 9.49 -6.25
#